data_adddee24c21cf107d5985caefe5b87ef
#
_entry.id   adddee24c21cf107d5985caefe5b87ef
#
_cell.length_a   1.000
_cell.length_b   1.000
_cell.length_c   1.000
_cell.angle_alpha   90.00
_cell.angle_beta   90.00
_cell.angle_gamma   90.00
#
_symmetry.space_group_name_H-M   'P 1'
#
loop_
_entity.id
_entity.type
_entity.pdbx_description
1 polymer ?
#
loop_
_entity_poly.entity_id
_entity_poly.type
_entity_poly.pdbx_seq_one_letter_code
_entity_poly.pdbx_strand_id
1 'polypeptide(L)'
;MSARCAKALIGAVPQRIFGSFLCEQKGTRPRGERIKMNLGKKAYLMKIAELFGKGKTVFSCEVFPPKKTSPVDSIYKTLDGLKDIKPDFISVTYGAGGSSAVNQSTREIAAIIENQYHIPAMAHVTCVACTKGEVTELLSGLKQDGVENVLALRGDRNPNFPPKTDFAHADELVAFIRRRGDFGVSGACYPEGHPESPDLVTDVRNLKKKVDAGAQHLVSQLFFDNDDFFRFLDRCRLAGIEVPIEAGIMPVLNKGSIERMVSMCGASLPRKLTRLLARYGDHPEALREAGIAYAIDQISDLIAAGVDGIHLYTMNNPQVAKQISDSVASIRRV
;
A
#
# COMPACT_ATOMS: atom_id res chain seq x y z
N MET A 1 -9.68 -16.01 51.42
CA MET A 1 -8.68 -17.07 51.67
C MET A 1 -7.89 -17.19 50.40
N SER A 2 -6.77 -16.56 50.37
CA SER A 2 -5.38 -17.02 50.50
C SER A 2 -4.87 -17.46 49.10
N ALA A 3 -4.22 -16.66 48.29
CA ALA A 3 -2.83 -16.21 48.20
C ALA A 3 -1.75 -17.29 48.54
N ARG A 4 -0.84 -17.43 47.60
CA ARG A 4 0.49 -18.08 47.56
C ARG A 4 0.53 -19.28 46.60
N CYS A 5 1.47 -19.50 45.73
CA CYS A 5 2.88 -19.10 45.63
C CYS A 5 3.39 -19.71 44.33
N ALA A 6 4.17 -19.05 43.55
CA ALA A 6 5.39 -19.61 42.97
C ALA A 6 6.18 -18.50 42.24
N LYS A 7 7.15 -18.01 42.97
CA LYS A 7 8.34 -17.33 42.47
C LYS A 7 9.36 -18.40 42.05
N ALA A 8 10.19 -17.98 41.12
CA ALA A 8 11.52 -18.48 40.76
C ALA A 8 11.57 -19.36 39.51
N LEU A 9 12.13 -18.79 38.41
CA LEU A 9 13.51 -19.08 38.09
C LEU A 9 13.96 -18.08 37.00
N ILE A 10 14.72 -17.09 37.47
CA ILE A 10 15.55 -16.25 36.59
C ILE A 10 16.80 -17.10 36.30
N GLY A 11 16.92 -17.53 35.06
CA GLY A 11 18.13 -18.13 34.54
C GLY A 11 18.79 -17.14 33.58
N ALA A 12 19.85 -16.50 34.04
CA ALA A 12 20.76 -15.70 33.23
C ALA A 12 21.40 -16.57 32.16
N VAL A 13 21.32 -16.17 30.90
CA VAL A 13 22.12 -16.73 29.80
C VAL A 13 23.12 -15.64 29.35
N PRO A 14 24.41 -16.00 29.18
CA PRO A 14 25.50 -15.05 29.07
C PRO A 14 25.56 -14.42 27.67
N GLN A 15 25.89 -13.13 27.67
CA GLN A 15 26.50 -12.49 26.49
C GLN A 15 27.84 -13.18 26.16
N ARG A 16 27.97 -13.64 24.94
CA ARG A 16 29.14 -13.79 24.09
C ARG A 16 28.89 -14.89 23.09
N ILE A 17 28.84 -14.50 21.82
CA ILE A 17 29.79 -14.93 20.77
C ILE A 17 29.32 -14.27 19.48
N PHE A 18 29.90 -13.12 19.15
CA PHE A 18 30.12 -12.70 17.79
C PHE A 18 31.57 -13.03 17.48
N GLY A 19 31.79 -14.23 16.94
CA GLY A 19 33.05 -14.66 16.39
C GLY A 19 33.03 -14.42 14.90
N SER A 20 33.89 -13.52 14.47
CA SER A 20 34.33 -13.27 13.12
C SER A 20 34.73 -14.58 12.40
N PHE A 21 34.05 -14.89 11.29
CA PHE A 21 34.61 -15.78 10.26
C PHE A 21 35.11 -14.91 9.10
N LEU A 22 36.37 -14.49 9.22
CA LEU A 22 37.18 -14.07 8.09
C LEU A 22 37.77 -15.32 7.48
N CYS A 23 37.26 -15.74 6.34
CA CYS A 23 37.94 -16.73 5.48
C CYS A 23 38.88 -15.94 4.56
N GLU A 24 40.17 -16.00 4.84
CA GLU A 24 41.23 -15.53 3.93
C GLU A 24 41.25 -16.41 2.67
N GLN A 25 40.88 -15.81 1.54
CA GLN A 25 41.39 -16.26 0.25
C GLN A 25 42.26 -15.14 -0.34
N LYS A 26 43.57 -15.37 -0.31
CA LYS A 26 44.56 -14.59 -1.04
C LYS A 26 44.38 -14.83 -2.53
N GLY A 27 43.85 -13.82 -3.19
CA GLY A 27 43.84 -13.68 -4.64
C GLY A 27 44.20 -12.25 -4.97
N THR A 28 45.40 -12.04 -5.49
CA THR A 28 45.96 -10.75 -5.97
C THR A 28 45.05 -10.15 -7.03
N ARG A 29 44.42 -9.02 -6.71
CA ARG A 29 43.74 -8.18 -7.69
C ARG A 29 44.70 -7.19 -8.33
N PRO A 30 44.72 -7.02 -9.65
CA PRO A 30 45.47 -5.95 -10.30
C PRO A 30 44.82 -4.61 -9.96
N ARG A 31 45.70 -3.67 -9.73
CA ARG A 31 45.41 -2.26 -9.42
C ARG A 31 44.92 -1.59 -10.72
N GLY A 32 43.68 -1.04 -10.70
CA GLY A 32 43.35 0.05 -11.62
C GLY A 32 42.37 -0.28 -12.76
N GLU A 33 41.17 -0.69 -12.44
CA GLU A 33 40.04 -0.38 -13.32
C GLU A 33 38.90 0.26 -12.48
N ARG A 34 38.76 1.57 -12.66
CA ARG A 34 37.55 2.27 -12.31
C ARG A 34 36.44 1.67 -13.18
N ILE A 35 35.55 0.88 -12.56
CA ILE A 35 34.30 0.50 -13.20
C ILE A 35 33.59 1.82 -13.51
N LYS A 36 33.67 2.24 -14.78
CA LYS A 36 32.74 3.22 -15.33
C LYS A 36 31.35 2.59 -15.21
N MET A 37 30.60 2.99 -14.18
CA MET A 37 29.17 2.76 -14.17
C MET A 37 28.64 3.41 -15.46
N ASN A 38 28.20 2.56 -16.35
CA ASN A 38 27.55 2.97 -17.58
C ASN A 38 26.23 3.64 -17.20
N LEU A 39 26.24 4.98 -17.08
CA LEU A 39 25.08 5.86 -16.95
C LEU A 39 24.31 5.89 -18.29
N GLY A 40 23.92 4.72 -18.74
CA GLY A 40 23.20 4.51 -19.99
C GLY A 40 21.86 3.85 -19.78
N LYS A 41 20.95 4.54 -19.16
CA LYS A 41 19.49 4.68 -19.32
C LYS A 41 19.02 5.44 -18.10
N LYS A 42 18.70 6.73 -18.24
CA LYS A 42 17.83 7.42 -17.27
C LYS A 42 16.62 6.48 -17.09
N ALA A 43 16.52 5.83 -15.91
CA ALA A 43 15.24 5.31 -15.48
C ALA A 43 14.27 6.48 -15.65
N TYR A 44 13.21 6.29 -16.42
CA TYR A 44 12.16 7.30 -16.54
C TYR A 44 11.51 7.37 -15.17
N LEU A 45 11.96 8.34 -14.39
CA LEU A 45 11.34 8.71 -13.12
C LEU A 45 9.93 9.23 -13.46
N MET A 46 8.93 8.36 -13.37
CA MET A 46 7.57 8.65 -13.76
C MET A 46 6.72 8.95 -12.54
N LYS A 47 6.09 10.11 -12.51
CA LYS A 47 5.10 10.42 -11.48
C LYS A 47 3.83 9.61 -11.76
N ILE A 48 3.29 8.94 -10.75
CA ILE A 48 2.10 8.09 -10.90
C ILE A 48 0.91 8.89 -11.47
N ALA A 49 0.74 10.14 -11.07
CA ALA A 49 -0.30 11.00 -11.63
C ALA A 49 -0.23 11.15 -13.17
N GLU A 50 0.95 10.98 -13.79
CA GLU A 50 1.15 11.05 -15.23
C GLU A 50 0.68 9.78 -15.98
N LEU A 51 0.34 8.72 -15.27
CA LEU A 51 -0.18 7.48 -15.84
C LEU A 51 -1.63 7.63 -16.32
N PHE A 52 -2.38 8.53 -15.69
CA PHE A 52 -3.81 8.73 -15.91
C PHE A 52 -4.12 9.60 -17.13
N GLY A 53 -5.36 9.57 -17.61
CA GLY A 53 -5.82 10.39 -18.76
C GLY A 53 -5.28 9.96 -20.11
N LYS A 54 -4.74 8.73 -20.25
CA LYS A 54 -4.14 8.22 -21.51
C LYS A 54 -5.06 7.28 -22.30
N GLY A 55 -6.37 7.33 -22.06
CA GLY A 55 -7.34 6.49 -22.79
C GLY A 55 -7.30 5.01 -22.40
N LYS A 56 -6.75 4.69 -21.22
CA LYS A 56 -6.79 3.34 -20.62
C LYS A 56 -7.03 3.45 -19.11
N THR A 57 -7.65 2.44 -18.55
CA THR A 57 -7.77 2.29 -17.09
C THR A 57 -6.43 1.89 -16.51
N VAL A 58 -5.88 2.67 -15.55
CA VAL A 58 -4.67 2.32 -14.82
C VAL A 58 -4.94 1.10 -13.93
N PHE A 59 -3.97 0.18 -13.83
CA PHE A 59 -4.10 -1.02 -13.00
C PHE A 59 -2.87 -1.16 -12.10
N SER A 60 -3.06 -1.00 -10.82
CA SER A 60 -2.00 -1.07 -9.83
C SER A 60 -2.21 -2.20 -8.83
N CYS A 61 -1.15 -2.57 -8.14
CA CYS A 61 -1.16 -3.62 -7.13
C CYS A 61 -0.56 -3.10 -5.82
N GLU A 62 -1.11 -3.56 -4.70
CA GLU A 62 -0.54 -3.29 -3.39
C GLU A 62 0.13 -4.54 -2.82
N VAL A 63 1.30 -4.35 -2.23
CA VAL A 63 2.01 -5.35 -1.44
C VAL A 63 2.34 -4.80 -0.05
N PHE A 64 2.56 -5.70 0.89
CA PHE A 64 2.99 -5.33 2.23
C PHE A 64 4.29 -6.04 2.61
N PRO A 65 5.12 -5.41 3.45
CA PRO A 65 6.32 -6.02 3.95
C PRO A 65 6.02 -7.35 4.66
N PRO A 66 6.83 -8.40 4.43
CA PRO A 66 6.65 -9.67 5.13
C PRO A 66 6.77 -9.48 6.64
N LYS A 67 6.05 -10.30 7.40
CA LYS A 67 6.17 -10.29 8.86
C LYS A 67 7.61 -10.65 9.24
N LYS A 68 8.11 -10.12 10.37
CA LYS A 68 9.47 -10.40 10.88
C LYS A 68 9.79 -11.90 11.02
N THR A 69 8.76 -12.73 11.13
CA THR A 69 8.86 -14.20 11.22
C THR A 69 8.83 -14.91 9.86
N SER A 70 8.59 -14.18 8.78
CA SER A 70 8.54 -14.73 7.41
C SER A 70 9.90 -14.58 6.73
N PRO A 71 10.33 -15.54 5.90
CA PRO A 71 11.55 -15.40 5.11
C PRO A 71 11.48 -14.16 4.22
N VAL A 72 12.58 -13.42 4.11
CA VAL A 72 12.68 -12.25 3.21
C VAL A 72 12.38 -12.65 1.77
N ASP A 73 12.72 -13.89 1.37
CA ASP A 73 12.43 -14.45 0.05
C ASP A 73 10.94 -14.48 -0.30
N SER A 74 10.03 -14.36 0.68
CA SER A 74 8.59 -14.38 0.41
C SER A 74 8.14 -13.17 -0.41
N ILE A 75 8.77 -12.00 -0.24
CA ILE A 75 8.42 -10.81 -1.03
C ILE A 75 8.89 -10.94 -2.48
N TYR A 76 10.06 -11.52 -2.72
CA TYR A 76 10.54 -11.76 -4.09
C TYR A 76 9.60 -12.69 -4.86
N LYS A 77 9.12 -13.78 -4.23
CA LYS A 77 8.13 -14.67 -4.85
C LYS A 77 6.83 -13.95 -5.20
N THR A 78 6.40 -13.03 -4.33
CA THR A 78 5.22 -12.20 -4.60
C THR A 78 5.48 -11.27 -5.79
N LEU A 79 6.59 -10.55 -5.81
CA LEU A 79 6.94 -9.62 -6.87
C LEU A 79 7.16 -10.32 -8.21
N ASP A 80 7.81 -11.49 -8.22
CA ASP A 80 7.97 -12.32 -9.42
C ASP A 80 6.62 -12.69 -10.05
N GLY A 81 5.64 -13.09 -9.22
CA GLY A 81 4.31 -13.39 -9.72
C GLY A 81 3.50 -12.16 -10.15
N LEU A 82 3.72 -11.00 -9.52
CA LEU A 82 3.07 -9.75 -9.91
C LEU A 82 3.66 -9.11 -11.17
N LYS A 83 4.96 -9.30 -11.43
CA LYS A 83 5.63 -8.82 -12.64
C LYS A 83 4.92 -9.29 -13.92
N ASP A 84 4.42 -10.53 -13.93
CA ASP A 84 3.73 -11.11 -15.09
C ASP A 84 2.37 -10.45 -15.37
N ILE A 85 1.77 -9.80 -14.38
CA ILE A 85 0.53 -9.01 -14.50
C ILE A 85 0.79 -7.71 -15.27
N LYS A 86 2.03 -7.21 -15.26
CA LYS A 86 2.45 -5.91 -15.80
C LYS A 86 1.59 -4.77 -15.23
N PRO A 87 1.56 -4.59 -13.90
CA PRO A 87 0.87 -3.46 -13.30
C PRO A 87 1.52 -2.15 -13.73
N ASP A 88 0.74 -1.07 -13.82
CA ASP A 88 1.25 0.26 -14.14
C ASP A 88 2.14 0.82 -13.02
N PHE A 89 1.86 0.45 -11.77
CA PHE A 89 2.72 0.68 -10.61
C PHE A 89 2.42 -0.31 -9.47
N ILE A 90 3.31 -0.38 -8.48
CA ILE A 90 3.09 -1.18 -7.27
C ILE A 90 3.27 -0.29 -6.04
N SER A 91 2.27 -0.30 -5.13
CA SER A 91 2.38 0.35 -3.83
C SER A 91 2.88 -0.59 -2.75
N VAL A 92 3.62 -0.04 -1.80
CA VAL A 92 4.17 -0.78 -0.65
C VAL A 92 3.63 -0.19 0.63
N THR A 93 2.87 -0.97 1.39
CA THR A 93 2.28 -0.49 2.63
C THR A 93 3.33 -0.16 3.69
N TYR A 94 2.95 0.76 4.57
CA TYR A 94 3.69 1.02 5.79
C TYR A 94 3.37 -0.10 6.80
N GLY A 95 4.36 -0.88 7.22
CA GLY A 95 4.12 -2.02 8.11
C GLY A 95 3.50 -1.61 9.46
N ALA A 96 2.61 -2.42 9.97
CA ALA A 96 1.94 -2.19 11.26
C ALA A 96 2.97 -2.18 12.40
N GLY A 97 3.25 -1.00 12.98
CA GLY A 97 4.13 -0.93 14.14
C GLY A 97 4.85 0.39 14.39
N GLY A 98 4.78 1.36 13.49
CA GLY A 98 5.24 2.75 13.75
C GLY A 98 6.71 2.92 14.19
N SER A 99 7.57 1.91 14.01
CA SER A 99 8.99 1.99 14.39
C SER A 99 9.87 2.30 13.18
N SER A 100 11.05 2.89 13.43
CA SER A 100 12.06 3.17 12.40
C SER A 100 12.44 1.95 11.54
N ALA A 101 12.42 0.74 12.12
CA ALA A 101 12.67 -0.51 11.42
C ALA A 101 11.60 -0.87 10.37
N VAL A 102 10.39 -0.34 10.51
CA VAL A 102 9.29 -0.55 9.55
C VAL A 102 9.44 0.37 8.34
N ASN A 103 9.87 1.61 8.56
CA ASN A 103 10.20 2.54 7.49
C ASN A 103 11.26 1.98 6.55
N GLN A 104 12.25 1.28 7.10
CA GLN A 104 13.30 0.65 6.34
C GLN A 104 12.76 -0.44 5.41
N SER A 105 11.89 -1.34 5.89
CA SER A 105 11.34 -2.43 5.07
C SER A 105 10.47 -1.91 3.91
N THR A 106 9.65 -0.87 4.12
CA THR A 106 8.86 -0.24 3.04
C THR A 106 9.78 0.39 2.00
N ARG A 107 10.80 1.12 2.43
CA ARG A 107 11.81 1.74 1.56
C ARG A 107 12.56 0.70 0.74
N GLU A 108 13.07 -0.36 1.38
CA GLU A 108 13.83 -1.42 0.72
C GLU A 108 12.99 -2.13 -0.36
N ILE A 109 11.73 -2.47 -0.06
CA ILE A 109 10.85 -3.12 -1.02
C ILE A 109 10.49 -2.18 -2.17
N ALA A 110 10.20 -0.91 -1.90
CA ALA A 110 9.95 0.08 -2.94
C ALA A 110 11.17 0.25 -3.86
N ALA A 111 12.38 0.29 -3.29
CA ALA A 111 13.63 0.34 -4.06
C ALA A 111 13.85 -0.92 -4.92
N ILE A 112 13.50 -2.10 -4.44
CA ILE A 112 13.55 -3.36 -5.20
C ILE A 112 12.57 -3.30 -6.39
N ILE A 113 11.33 -2.86 -6.16
CA ILE A 113 10.31 -2.73 -7.22
C ILE A 113 10.80 -1.78 -8.32
N GLU A 114 11.29 -0.61 -7.93
CA GLU A 114 11.77 0.42 -8.86
C GLU A 114 13.00 -0.05 -9.63
N ASN A 115 14.02 -0.55 -8.92
CA ASN A 115 15.36 -0.75 -9.51
C ASN A 115 15.58 -2.14 -10.10
N GLN A 116 14.90 -3.20 -9.58
CA GLN A 116 15.08 -4.57 -10.06
C GLN A 116 13.93 -5.02 -10.97
N TYR A 117 12.70 -4.61 -10.66
CA TYR A 117 11.54 -4.98 -11.48
C TYR A 117 11.20 -3.93 -12.53
N HIS A 118 11.76 -2.72 -12.42
CA HIS A 118 11.52 -1.60 -13.32
C HIS A 118 10.03 -1.25 -13.46
N ILE A 119 9.32 -1.32 -12.34
CA ILE A 119 7.93 -0.93 -12.18
C ILE A 119 7.91 0.30 -11.27
N PRO A 120 7.18 1.37 -11.61
CA PRO A 120 7.05 2.52 -10.72
C PRO A 120 6.58 2.11 -9.33
N ALA A 121 7.31 2.50 -8.29
CA ALA A 121 6.98 2.17 -6.91
C ALA A 121 6.35 3.35 -6.18
N MET A 122 5.32 3.10 -5.36
CA MET A 122 4.71 4.07 -4.47
C MET A 122 4.90 3.64 -3.01
N ALA A 123 5.72 4.36 -2.26
CA ALA A 123 5.95 4.05 -0.85
C ALA A 123 4.88 4.70 0.04
N HIS A 124 4.24 3.94 0.93
CA HIS A 124 3.36 4.53 1.94
C HIS A 124 4.19 5.25 3.01
N VAL A 125 3.77 6.45 3.37
CA VAL A 125 4.37 7.27 4.41
C VAL A 125 3.28 7.69 5.39
N THR A 126 3.43 7.35 6.67
CA THR A 126 2.46 7.71 7.71
C THR A 126 3.03 8.80 8.62
N CYS A 127 2.16 9.65 9.19
CA CYS A 127 2.61 10.75 10.03
C CYS A 127 2.23 10.63 11.51
N VAL A 128 1.23 9.82 11.89
CA VAL A 128 0.72 9.78 13.27
C VAL A 128 1.78 9.41 14.32
N ALA A 129 2.74 8.58 13.95
CA ALA A 129 3.83 8.13 14.82
C ALA A 129 5.21 8.63 14.39
N CYS A 130 5.28 9.64 13.51
CA CYS A 130 6.53 10.16 12.96
C CYS A 130 6.71 11.63 13.27
N THR A 131 7.97 12.03 13.52
CA THR A 131 8.39 13.43 13.55
C THR A 131 8.69 13.94 12.15
N LYS A 132 8.73 15.26 11.98
CA LYS A 132 9.20 15.90 10.73
C LYS A 132 10.62 15.49 10.35
N GLY A 133 11.48 15.23 11.35
CA GLY A 133 12.83 14.74 11.16
C GLY A 133 12.85 13.34 10.55
N GLU A 134 12.13 12.39 11.14
CA GLU A 134 12.02 11.01 10.64
C GLU A 134 11.41 10.94 9.23
N VAL A 135 10.39 11.75 8.95
CA VAL A 135 9.82 11.84 7.59
C VAL A 135 10.86 12.42 6.61
N THR A 136 11.63 13.42 7.01
CA THR A 136 12.70 14.01 6.15
C THR A 136 13.77 12.96 5.81
N GLU A 137 14.18 12.17 6.79
CA GLU A 137 15.17 11.11 6.61
C GLU A 137 14.64 10.02 5.66
N LEU A 138 13.40 9.58 5.86
CA LEU A 138 12.74 8.62 4.97
C LEU A 138 12.66 9.13 3.53
N LEU A 139 12.18 10.36 3.32
CA LEU A 139 12.09 10.96 1.98
C LEU A 139 13.46 11.08 1.31
N SER A 140 14.49 11.47 2.08
CA SER A 140 15.85 11.54 1.57
C SER A 140 16.36 10.16 1.13
N GLY A 141 16.04 9.13 1.91
CA GLY A 141 16.38 7.75 1.58
C GLY A 141 15.66 7.25 0.34
N LEU A 142 14.33 7.46 0.23
CA LEU A 142 13.54 7.10 -0.95
C LEU A 142 14.11 7.76 -2.22
N LYS A 143 14.45 9.04 -2.15
CA LYS A 143 15.05 9.76 -3.27
C LYS A 143 16.42 9.21 -3.68
N GLN A 144 17.27 8.83 -2.71
CA GLN A 144 18.55 8.17 -2.99
C GLN A 144 18.38 6.84 -3.69
N ASP A 145 17.30 6.12 -3.38
CA ASP A 145 16.98 4.82 -3.97
C ASP A 145 16.18 4.94 -5.29
N GLY A 146 15.92 6.16 -5.77
CA GLY A 146 15.19 6.42 -7.03
C GLY A 146 13.68 6.30 -6.90
N VAL A 147 13.12 6.18 -5.69
CA VAL A 147 11.67 6.13 -5.45
C VAL A 147 11.13 7.54 -5.31
N GLU A 148 10.28 7.97 -6.23
CA GLU A 148 9.79 9.34 -6.29
C GLU A 148 8.28 9.49 -6.03
N ASN A 149 7.55 8.38 -5.79
CA ASN A 149 6.13 8.43 -5.53
C ASN A 149 5.84 7.95 -4.10
N VAL A 150 4.99 8.70 -3.41
CA VAL A 150 4.58 8.40 -2.04
C VAL A 150 3.07 8.49 -1.86
N LEU A 151 2.51 7.59 -1.06
CA LEU A 151 1.14 7.69 -0.56
C LEU A 151 1.19 8.29 0.86
N ALA A 152 0.75 9.54 0.98
CA ALA A 152 0.75 10.27 2.24
C ALA A 152 -0.50 9.92 3.06
N LEU A 153 -0.28 9.30 4.21
CA LEU A 153 -1.32 8.80 5.11
C LEU A 153 -1.17 9.43 6.50
N ARG A 154 -2.28 9.59 7.23
CA ARG A 154 -2.18 9.86 8.66
C ARG A 154 -1.61 8.63 9.38
N GLY A 155 -2.09 7.44 9.03
CA GLY A 155 -1.87 6.19 9.74
C GLY A 155 -2.88 5.99 10.87
N ASP A 156 -2.98 4.74 11.34
CA ASP A 156 -3.90 4.35 12.41
C ASP A 156 -3.32 4.67 13.77
N ARG A 157 -4.18 5.10 14.71
CA ARG A 157 -3.79 5.29 16.10
C ARG A 157 -3.57 3.93 16.74
N ASN A 158 -2.37 3.71 17.27
CA ASN A 158 -2.03 2.49 17.98
C ASN A 158 -1.91 2.80 19.48
N PRO A 159 -2.70 2.14 20.36
CA PRO A 159 -2.62 2.39 21.80
C PRO A 159 -1.22 2.16 22.41
N ASN A 160 -0.41 1.30 21.77
CA ASN A 160 0.95 0.99 22.23
C ASN A 160 2.00 2.02 21.79
N PHE A 161 1.64 2.95 20.90
CA PHE A 161 2.53 3.99 20.38
C PHE A 161 1.79 5.32 20.43
N PRO A 162 2.10 6.19 21.41
CA PRO A 162 1.45 7.50 21.48
C PRO A 162 1.71 8.29 20.20
N PRO A 163 0.70 8.98 19.67
CA PRO A 163 0.87 9.83 18.48
C PRO A 163 1.88 10.93 18.77
N LYS A 164 2.73 11.22 17.77
CA LYS A 164 3.61 12.39 17.80
C LYS A 164 2.82 13.62 17.36
N THR A 165 3.26 14.80 17.77
CA THR A 165 2.51 16.06 17.61
C THR A 165 2.90 16.88 16.39
N ASP A 166 3.85 16.40 15.58
CA ASP A 166 4.39 17.14 14.44
C ASP A 166 3.39 17.27 13.27
N PHE A 167 2.45 16.31 13.19
CA PHE A 167 1.39 16.27 12.20
C PHE A 167 0.09 15.82 12.85
N ALA A 168 -0.99 16.54 12.63
CA ALA A 168 -2.33 16.15 13.06
C ALA A 168 -3.05 15.32 11.99
N HIS A 169 -2.86 15.66 10.71
CA HIS A 169 -3.60 15.07 9.59
C HIS A 169 -2.70 14.85 8.35
N ALA A 170 -3.20 14.03 7.41
CA ALA A 170 -2.48 13.69 6.20
C ALA A 170 -2.25 14.87 5.24
N ASP A 171 -3.12 15.89 5.24
CA ASP A 171 -2.94 17.11 4.43
C ASP A 171 -1.70 17.90 4.85
N GLU A 172 -1.39 17.94 6.15
CA GLU A 172 -0.16 18.56 6.66
C GLU A 172 1.09 17.78 6.18
N LEU A 173 1.00 16.43 6.15
CA LEU A 173 2.06 15.60 5.60
C LEU A 173 2.22 15.82 4.09
N VAL A 174 1.14 15.89 3.32
CA VAL A 174 1.16 16.22 1.89
C VAL A 174 1.87 17.54 1.65
N ALA A 175 1.45 18.61 2.34
CA ALA A 175 2.07 19.92 2.25
C ALA A 175 3.56 19.90 2.65
N PHE A 176 3.92 19.09 3.63
CA PHE A 176 5.30 18.94 4.07
C PHE A 176 6.17 18.25 3.02
N ILE A 177 5.70 17.16 2.42
CA ILE A 177 6.40 16.42 1.36
C ILE A 177 6.60 17.31 0.13
N ARG A 178 5.55 18.01 -0.31
CA ARG A 178 5.62 18.93 -1.47
C ARG A 178 6.68 20.03 -1.32
N ARG A 179 6.94 20.49 -0.09
CA ARG A 179 7.99 21.47 0.20
C ARG A 179 9.41 20.87 0.25
N ARG A 180 9.55 19.54 0.32
CA ARG A 180 10.85 18.84 0.51
C ARG A 180 11.45 18.26 -0.77
N GLY A 181 10.72 18.30 -1.87
CA GLY A 181 11.25 17.82 -3.14
C GLY A 181 10.16 17.57 -4.17
N ASP A 182 10.59 17.14 -5.34
CA ASP A 182 9.71 16.80 -6.44
C ASP A 182 9.21 15.35 -6.32
N PHE A 183 8.41 15.07 -5.29
CA PHE A 183 7.71 13.80 -5.15
C PHE A 183 6.34 13.84 -5.84
N GLY A 184 5.97 12.75 -6.51
CA GLY A 184 4.58 12.43 -6.81
C GLY A 184 3.87 12.08 -5.50
N VAL A 185 2.88 12.87 -5.11
CA VAL A 185 2.20 12.66 -3.83
C VAL A 185 0.77 12.21 -4.08
N SER A 186 0.44 11.03 -3.58
CA SER A 186 -0.90 10.46 -3.56
C SER A 186 -1.51 10.54 -2.17
N GLY A 187 -2.83 10.49 -2.09
CA GLY A 187 -3.58 10.46 -0.82
C GLY A 187 -4.59 9.32 -0.80
N ALA A 188 -5.01 8.90 0.40
CA ALA A 188 -6.13 7.97 0.55
C ALA A 188 -7.47 8.73 0.62
N CYS A 189 -8.54 8.10 0.11
CA CYS A 189 -9.92 8.55 0.20
C CYS A 189 -10.84 7.39 0.60
N TYR A 190 -12.06 7.71 1.04
CA TYR A 190 -12.98 6.75 1.64
C TYR A 190 -14.36 6.86 0.97
N PRO A 191 -14.75 5.90 0.12
CA PRO A 191 -16.05 5.95 -0.56
C PRO A 191 -17.25 6.04 0.37
N GLU A 192 -17.19 5.35 1.49
CA GLU A 192 -18.23 5.32 2.52
C GLU A 192 -17.98 6.31 3.67
N GLY A 193 -16.92 7.14 3.57
CA GLY A 193 -16.48 8.10 4.60
C GLY A 193 -15.48 7.48 5.58
N HIS A 194 -14.58 8.33 6.08
CA HIS A 194 -13.62 7.93 7.10
C HIS A 194 -14.34 7.69 8.44
N PRO A 195 -14.06 6.58 9.17
CA PRO A 195 -14.76 6.25 10.43
C PRO A 195 -14.71 7.34 11.51
N GLU A 196 -13.68 8.18 11.51
CA GLU A 196 -13.54 9.30 12.44
C GLU A 196 -14.16 10.61 11.90
N SER A 197 -14.65 10.65 10.66
CA SER A 197 -15.38 11.83 10.14
C SER A 197 -16.81 11.85 10.67
N PRO A 198 -17.33 13.01 11.10
CA PRO A 198 -18.68 13.08 11.63
C PRO A 198 -19.77 12.83 10.58
N ASP A 199 -19.48 13.14 9.33
CA ASP A 199 -20.37 12.97 8.18
C ASP A 199 -19.60 12.99 6.85
N LEU A 200 -20.26 12.57 5.76
CA LEU A 200 -19.68 12.48 4.42
C LEU A 200 -19.29 13.84 3.83
N VAL A 201 -19.99 14.92 4.20
CA VAL A 201 -19.68 16.27 3.71
C VAL A 201 -18.38 16.77 4.30
N THR A 202 -18.21 16.56 5.60
CA THR A 202 -16.96 16.89 6.31
C THR A 202 -15.80 16.05 5.79
N ASP A 203 -16.05 14.77 5.50
CA ASP A 203 -15.01 13.87 4.95
C ASP A 203 -14.51 14.36 3.58
N VAL A 204 -15.42 14.68 2.65
CA VAL A 204 -15.06 15.21 1.33
C VAL A 204 -14.38 16.59 1.44
N ARG A 205 -14.78 17.45 2.38
CA ARG A 205 -14.07 18.71 2.64
C ARG A 205 -12.65 18.49 3.13
N ASN A 206 -12.42 17.52 3.99
CA ASN A 206 -11.08 17.17 4.45
C ASN A 206 -10.24 16.53 3.32
N LEU A 207 -10.87 15.74 2.44
CA LEU A 207 -10.23 15.23 1.24
C LEU A 207 -9.81 16.38 0.29
N LYS A 208 -10.68 17.37 0.09
CA LYS A 208 -10.36 18.57 -0.70
C LYS A 208 -9.14 19.31 -0.15
N LYS A 209 -9.04 19.49 1.17
CA LYS A 209 -7.84 20.10 1.80
C LYS A 209 -6.57 19.32 1.46
N LYS A 210 -6.64 17.96 1.43
CA LYS A 210 -5.51 17.11 1.06
C LYS A 210 -5.09 17.31 -0.40
N VAL A 211 -6.06 17.44 -1.30
CA VAL A 211 -5.81 17.76 -2.71
C VAL A 211 -5.23 19.17 -2.86
N ASP A 212 -5.79 20.15 -2.19
CA ASP A 212 -5.30 21.55 -2.20
C ASP A 212 -3.88 21.68 -1.60
N ALA A 213 -3.53 20.81 -0.66
CA ALA A 213 -2.18 20.72 -0.12
C ALA A 213 -1.16 20.12 -1.11
N GLY A 214 -1.62 19.55 -2.23
CA GLY A 214 -0.78 19.07 -3.32
C GLY A 214 -0.81 17.57 -3.59
N ALA A 215 -1.81 16.82 -3.10
CA ALA A 215 -2.05 15.45 -3.56
C ALA A 215 -2.52 15.48 -5.02
N GLN A 216 -1.86 14.69 -5.86
CA GLN A 216 -2.04 14.68 -7.33
C GLN A 216 -2.81 13.45 -7.82
N HIS A 217 -3.09 12.52 -6.94
CA HIS A 217 -3.76 11.25 -7.20
C HIS A 217 -4.33 10.72 -5.89
N LEU A 218 -5.44 9.99 -5.96
CA LEU A 218 -6.09 9.39 -4.79
C LEU A 218 -6.27 7.88 -5.00
N VAL A 219 -6.09 7.12 -3.92
CA VAL A 219 -6.43 5.69 -3.85
C VAL A 219 -7.55 5.52 -2.84
N SER A 220 -8.65 4.86 -3.24
CA SER A 220 -9.76 4.65 -2.30
C SER A 220 -9.45 3.52 -1.32
N GLN A 221 -10.00 3.62 -0.11
CA GLN A 221 -10.17 2.49 0.79
C GLN A 221 -11.05 1.44 0.09
N LEU A 222 -10.91 0.16 0.49
CA LEU A 222 -11.75 -0.90 -0.01
C LEU A 222 -13.24 -0.60 0.21
N PHE A 223 -14.04 -1.03 -0.72
CA PHE A 223 -15.50 -1.01 -0.70
C PHE A 223 -16.02 -2.24 -1.46
N PHE A 224 -17.28 -2.60 -1.27
CA PHE A 224 -17.86 -3.79 -1.89
C PHE A 224 -19.11 -3.50 -2.73
N ASP A 225 -19.61 -2.27 -2.70
CA ASP A 225 -20.70 -1.79 -3.53
C ASP A 225 -20.22 -0.66 -4.45
N ASN A 226 -20.27 -0.88 -5.76
CA ASN A 226 -19.81 0.11 -6.74
C ASN A 226 -20.66 1.39 -6.69
N ASP A 227 -21.94 1.30 -6.32
CA ASP A 227 -22.79 2.47 -6.15
C ASP A 227 -22.28 3.42 -5.05
N ASP A 228 -21.65 2.89 -3.99
CA ASP A 228 -21.03 3.73 -2.96
C ASP A 228 -19.84 4.49 -3.53
N PHE A 229 -19.04 3.85 -4.38
CA PHE A 229 -17.92 4.49 -5.05
C PHE A 229 -18.39 5.53 -6.07
N PHE A 230 -19.39 5.25 -6.88
CA PHE A 230 -19.93 6.21 -7.85
C PHE A 230 -20.51 7.45 -7.15
N ARG A 231 -21.32 7.26 -6.10
CA ARG A 231 -21.83 8.37 -5.26
C ARG A 231 -20.69 9.18 -4.62
N PHE A 232 -19.59 8.53 -4.27
CA PHE A 232 -18.40 9.20 -3.76
C PHE A 232 -17.73 10.04 -4.85
N LEU A 233 -17.54 9.50 -6.06
CA LEU A 233 -16.99 10.28 -7.18
C LEU A 233 -17.80 11.52 -7.46
N ASP A 234 -19.14 11.43 -7.49
CA ASP A 234 -20.04 12.57 -7.68
C ASP A 234 -19.81 13.66 -6.60
N ARG A 235 -19.74 13.24 -5.33
CA ARG A 235 -19.42 14.16 -4.22
C ARG A 235 -18.06 14.82 -4.39
N CYS A 236 -17.05 14.08 -4.84
CA CYS A 236 -15.71 14.61 -5.11
C CYS A 236 -15.74 15.67 -6.21
N ARG A 237 -16.40 15.38 -7.34
CA ARG A 237 -16.50 16.33 -8.47
C ARG A 237 -17.27 17.59 -8.09
N LEU A 238 -18.37 17.47 -7.34
CA LEU A 238 -19.11 18.63 -6.79
C LEU A 238 -18.26 19.48 -5.83
N ALA A 239 -17.32 18.86 -5.12
CA ALA A 239 -16.39 19.57 -4.23
C ALA A 239 -15.17 20.16 -4.97
N GLY A 240 -15.07 20.02 -6.30
CA GLY A 240 -13.93 20.49 -7.10
C GLY A 240 -12.67 19.64 -6.91
N ILE A 241 -12.82 18.34 -6.65
CA ILE A 241 -11.72 17.37 -6.65
C ILE A 241 -11.64 16.75 -8.04
N GLU A 242 -10.62 17.15 -8.81
CA GLU A 242 -10.46 16.76 -10.22
C GLU A 242 -9.29 15.80 -10.44
N VAL A 243 -8.49 15.52 -9.41
CA VAL A 243 -7.39 14.56 -9.51
C VAL A 243 -7.91 13.15 -9.76
N PRO A 244 -7.12 12.28 -10.43
CA PRO A 244 -7.50 10.90 -10.66
C PRO A 244 -7.75 10.14 -9.35
N ILE A 245 -8.75 9.24 -9.37
CA ILE A 245 -9.13 8.43 -8.22
C ILE A 245 -9.15 6.95 -8.63
N GLU A 246 -8.26 6.14 -8.06
CA GLU A 246 -8.30 4.68 -8.23
C GLU A 246 -9.28 4.03 -7.26
N ALA A 247 -10.05 3.09 -7.80
CA ALA A 247 -10.93 2.22 -7.04
C ALA A 247 -10.13 1.10 -6.36
N GLY A 248 -10.10 1.07 -5.04
CA GLY A 248 -9.41 0.07 -4.23
C GLY A 248 -10.25 -1.20 -4.10
N ILE A 249 -9.83 -2.30 -4.71
CA ILE A 249 -10.55 -3.57 -4.76
C ILE A 249 -9.81 -4.65 -3.97
N MET A 250 -10.52 -5.29 -3.05
CA MET A 250 -10.00 -6.40 -2.26
C MET A 250 -10.78 -7.69 -2.52
N PRO A 251 -10.17 -8.75 -3.07
CA PRO A 251 -10.84 -10.03 -3.24
C PRO A 251 -11.12 -10.69 -1.88
N VAL A 252 -12.33 -11.23 -1.73
CA VAL A 252 -12.78 -11.88 -0.49
C VAL A 252 -12.35 -13.34 -0.50
N LEU A 253 -11.28 -13.66 0.21
CA LEU A 253 -10.69 -15.00 0.22
C LEU A 253 -10.91 -15.75 1.54
N ASN A 254 -11.25 -15.04 2.61
CA ASN A 254 -11.41 -15.61 3.95
C ASN A 254 -12.43 -14.79 4.75
N LYS A 255 -13.43 -15.48 5.34
CA LYS A 255 -14.52 -14.86 6.09
C LYS A 255 -14.03 -14.03 7.28
N GLY A 256 -13.20 -14.61 8.15
CA GLY A 256 -12.71 -13.91 9.34
C GLY A 256 -11.82 -12.72 9.03
N SER A 257 -11.09 -12.77 7.91
CA SER A 257 -10.30 -11.63 7.45
C SER A 257 -11.17 -10.48 6.97
N ILE A 258 -12.23 -10.78 6.19
CA ILE A 258 -13.12 -9.75 5.66
C ILE A 258 -13.95 -9.09 6.76
N GLU A 259 -14.49 -9.87 7.71
CA GLU A 259 -15.25 -9.34 8.85
C GLU A 259 -14.41 -8.36 9.69
N ARG A 260 -13.13 -8.70 9.92
CA ARG A 260 -12.19 -7.81 10.60
C ARG A 260 -11.87 -6.56 9.79
N MET A 261 -11.62 -6.68 8.47
CA MET A 261 -11.30 -5.53 7.62
C MET A 261 -12.48 -4.56 7.54
N VAL A 262 -13.70 -5.06 7.34
CA VAL A 262 -14.93 -4.27 7.35
C VAL A 262 -15.10 -3.49 8.65
N SER A 263 -14.88 -4.16 9.79
CA SER A 263 -14.95 -3.51 11.11
C SER A 263 -13.89 -2.40 11.30
N MET A 264 -12.70 -2.57 10.72
CA MET A 264 -11.61 -1.58 10.82
C MET A 264 -11.79 -0.40 9.87
N CYS A 265 -12.25 -0.67 8.65
CA CYS A 265 -12.32 0.34 7.58
C CYS A 265 -13.67 1.06 7.52
N GLY A 266 -14.68 0.58 8.24
CA GLY A 266 -16.03 1.12 8.18
C GLY A 266 -16.78 0.80 6.88
N ALA A 267 -16.27 -0.16 6.06
CA ALA A 267 -16.93 -0.57 4.83
C ALA A 267 -18.17 -1.40 5.10
N SER A 268 -19.19 -1.29 4.25
CA SER A 268 -20.42 -2.06 4.33
C SER A 268 -20.32 -3.38 3.55
N LEU A 269 -21.14 -4.35 3.92
CA LEU A 269 -21.28 -5.63 3.19
C LEU A 269 -22.60 -5.65 2.42
N PRO A 270 -22.60 -5.51 1.10
CA PRO A 270 -23.83 -5.57 0.30
C PRO A 270 -24.47 -6.96 0.35
N ARG A 271 -25.79 -7.01 0.09
CA ARG A 271 -26.59 -8.25 0.16
C ARG A 271 -26.01 -9.41 -0.67
N LYS A 272 -25.43 -9.10 -1.85
CA LYS A 272 -24.80 -10.11 -2.72
C LYS A 272 -23.63 -10.77 -1.99
N LEU A 273 -22.73 -9.98 -1.41
CA LEU A 273 -21.56 -10.47 -0.69
C LEU A 273 -21.94 -11.18 0.62
N THR A 274 -22.90 -10.65 1.38
CA THR A 274 -23.40 -11.29 2.60
C THR A 274 -23.94 -12.71 2.31
N ARG A 275 -24.68 -12.92 1.18
CA ARG A 275 -25.13 -14.24 0.77
C ARG A 275 -23.99 -15.19 0.42
N LEU A 276 -22.94 -14.70 -0.25
CA LEU A 276 -21.75 -15.51 -0.55
C LEU A 276 -21.04 -15.94 0.75
N LEU A 277 -20.86 -15.02 1.69
CA LEU A 277 -20.25 -15.31 3.00
C LEU A 277 -21.08 -16.29 3.82
N ALA A 278 -22.40 -16.15 3.81
CA ALA A 278 -23.29 -17.08 4.51
C ALA A 278 -23.28 -18.49 3.90
N ARG A 279 -23.16 -18.60 2.57
CA ARG A 279 -23.18 -19.89 1.88
C ARG A 279 -21.83 -20.59 1.88
N TYR A 280 -20.75 -19.85 1.68
CA TYR A 280 -19.42 -20.42 1.41
C TYR A 280 -18.39 -20.11 2.50
N GLY A 281 -18.75 -19.35 3.55
CA GLY A 281 -17.81 -18.88 4.56
C GLY A 281 -17.04 -19.97 5.30
N ASP A 282 -17.63 -21.16 5.43
CA ASP A 282 -17.02 -22.33 6.07
C ASP A 282 -16.38 -23.29 5.05
N HIS A 283 -16.36 -22.92 3.76
CA HIS A 283 -15.79 -23.69 2.64
C HIS A 283 -14.71 -22.86 1.94
N PRO A 284 -13.43 -22.93 2.37
CA PRO A 284 -12.38 -22.02 1.92
C PRO A 284 -12.17 -21.95 0.40
N GLU A 285 -12.22 -23.08 -0.29
CA GLU A 285 -12.05 -23.14 -1.75
C GLU A 285 -13.22 -22.46 -2.47
N ALA A 286 -14.46 -22.81 -2.09
CA ALA A 286 -15.65 -22.21 -2.68
C ALA A 286 -15.76 -20.71 -2.39
N LEU A 287 -15.39 -20.27 -1.18
CA LEU A 287 -15.34 -18.84 -0.84
C LEU A 287 -14.28 -18.11 -1.66
N ARG A 288 -13.12 -18.72 -1.85
CA ARG A 288 -12.04 -18.14 -2.67
C ARG A 288 -12.51 -17.94 -4.12
N GLU A 289 -13.13 -18.96 -4.73
CA GLU A 289 -13.67 -18.87 -6.10
C GLU A 289 -14.77 -17.80 -6.21
N ALA A 290 -15.74 -17.82 -5.30
CA ALA A 290 -16.83 -16.85 -5.28
C ALA A 290 -16.34 -15.42 -5.02
N GLY A 291 -15.34 -15.25 -4.17
CA GLY A 291 -14.74 -13.94 -3.86
C GLY A 291 -13.91 -13.37 -5.02
N ILE A 292 -13.20 -14.21 -5.76
CA ILE A 292 -12.50 -13.81 -6.99
C ILE A 292 -13.53 -13.41 -8.07
N ALA A 293 -14.57 -14.21 -8.28
CA ALA A 293 -15.64 -13.89 -9.23
C ALA A 293 -16.34 -12.57 -8.88
N TYR A 294 -16.56 -12.31 -7.59
CA TYR A 294 -17.13 -11.05 -7.12
C TYR A 294 -16.21 -9.86 -7.44
N ALA A 295 -14.92 -9.98 -7.19
CA ALA A 295 -13.94 -8.91 -7.50
C ALA A 295 -13.84 -8.66 -9.01
N ILE A 296 -13.90 -9.70 -9.85
CA ILE A 296 -13.90 -9.56 -11.31
C ILE A 296 -15.15 -8.82 -11.80
N ASP A 297 -16.34 -9.17 -11.29
CA ASP A 297 -17.60 -8.51 -11.59
C ASP A 297 -17.55 -7.02 -11.19
N GLN A 298 -17.08 -6.74 -9.99
CA GLN A 298 -16.89 -5.38 -9.47
C GLN A 298 -15.95 -4.55 -10.35
N ILE A 299 -14.78 -5.09 -10.71
CA ILE A 299 -13.79 -4.42 -11.56
C ILE A 299 -14.37 -4.17 -12.97
N SER A 300 -15.09 -5.16 -13.52
CA SER A 300 -15.65 -5.04 -14.87
C SER A 300 -16.67 -3.91 -14.97
N ASP A 301 -17.52 -3.77 -13.96
CA ASP A 301 -18.52 -2.70 -13.87
C ASP A 301 -17.84 -1.32 -13.69
N LEU A 302 -16.84 -1.24 -12.81
CA LEU A 302 -16.06 -0.01 -12.62
C LEU A 302 -15.37 0.46 -13.90
N ILE A 303 -14.73 -0.45 -14.63
CA ILE A 303 -14.08 -0.12 -15.92
C ILE A 303 -15.12 0.32 -16.96
N ALA A 304 -16.26 -0.37 -17.03
CA ALA A 304 -17.34 0.01 -17.94
C ALA A 304 -17.93 1.40 -17.63
N ALA A 305 -17.91 1.81 -16.36
CA ALA A 305 -18.29 3.16 -15.92
C ALA A 305 -17.20 4.23 -16.16
N GLY A 306 -16.01 3.83 -16.66
CA GLY A 306 -14.95 4.78 -17.01
C GLY A 306 -14.15 5.31 -15.83
N VAL A 307 -13.90 4.51 -14.79
CA VAL A 307 -13.04 4.91 -13.66
C VAL A 307 -11.60 5.14 -14.11
N ASP A 308 -10.90 6.04 -13.43
CA ASP A 308 -9.51 6.41 -13.75
C ASP A 308 -8.55 5.22 -13.60
N GLY A 309 -8.77 4.36 -12.60
CA GLY A 309 -7.92 3.19 -12.33
C GLY A 309 -8.49 2.23 -11.31
N ILE A 310 -7.88 1.04 -11.28
CA ILE A 310 -8.15 -0.03 -10.31
C ILE A 310 -6.89 -0.29 -9.49
N HIS A 311 -7.00 -0.19 -8.18
CA HIS A 311 -5.97 -0.54 -7.22
C HIS A 311 -6.29 -1.88 -6.56
N LEU A 312 -5.53 -2.92 -6.86
CA LEU A 312 -5.79 -4.27 -6.35
C LEU A 312 -5.01 -4.53 -5.05
N TYR A 313 -5.73 -4.71 -3.96
CA TYR A 313 -5.19 -5.19 -2.68
C TYR A 313 -4.86 -6.69 -2.81
N THR A 314 -3.63 -7.01 -3.18
CA THR A 314 -3.24 -8.38 -3.54
C THR A 314 -3.15 -9.33 -2.35
N MET A 315 -3.07 -8.80 -1.14
CA MET A 315 -2.79 -9.56 0.09
C MET A 315 -1.54 -10.45 -0.02
N ASN A 316 -0.55 -10.01 -0.82
CA ASN A 316 0.66 -10.76 -1.19
C ASN A 316 0.34 -12.13 -1.81
N ASN A 317 -0.81 -12.26 -2.50
CA ASN A 317 -1.21 -13.48 -3.21
C ASN A 317 -1.18 -13.26 -4.73
N PRO A 318 -0.03 -13.47 -5.38
CA PRO A 318 0.15 -13.19 -6.81
C PRO A 318 -0.71 -14.07 -7.71
N GLN A 319 -1.07 -15.30 -7.27
CA GLN A 319 -1.93 -16.20 -8.06
C GLN A 319 -3.35 -15.63 -8.19
N VAL A 320 -3.91 -15.11 -7.09
CA VAL A 320 -5.23 -14.46 -7.11
C VAL A 320 -5.19 -13.18 -7.93
N ALA A 321 -4.15 -12.36 -7.72
CA ALA A 321 -3.97 -11.12 -8.48
C ALA A 321 -3.85 -11.40 -10.00
N LYS A 322 -3.12 -12.45 -10.37
CA LYS A 322 -2.98 -12.88 -11.78
C LYS A 322 -4.31 -13.35 -12.35
N GLN A 323 -5.05 -14.19 -11.64
CA GLN A 323 -6.36 -14.69 -12.09
C GLN A 323 -7.35 -13.54 -12.34
N ILE A 324 -7.40 -12.55 -11.43
CA ILE A 324 -8.24 -11.35 -11.60
C ILE A 324 -7.76 -10.53 -12.79
N SER A 325 -6.46 -10.23 -12.88
CA SER A 325 -5.89 -9.41 -13.95
C SER A 325 -6.11 -10.03 -15.33
N ASP A 326 -5.91 -11.35 -15.47
CA ASP A 326 -6.12 -12.07 -16.74
C ASP A 326 -7.60 -12.00 -17.18
N SER A 327 -8.54 -12.11 -16.23
CA SER A 327 -9.98 -12.05 -16.48
C SER A 327 -10.45 -10.69 -16.99
N VAL A 328 -9.75 -9.61 -16.65
CA VAL A 328 -10.11 -8.23 -17.07
C VAL A 328 -9.12 -7.63 -18.08
N ALA A 329 -8.18 -8.44 -18.58
CA ALA A 329 -7.06 -7.95 -19.40
C ALA A 329 -7.47 -7.28 -20.71
N SER A 330 -8.57 -7.71 -21.35
CA SER A 330 -9.07 -7.12 -22.58
C SER A 330 -9.84 -5.82 -22.31
N ILE A 331 -10.71 -5.81 -21.30
CA ILE A 331 -11.59 -4.68 -21.01
C ILE A 331 -10.84 -3.45 -20.48
N ARG A 332 -9.75 -3.61 -19.75
CA ARG A 332 -8.95 -2.49 -19.25
C ARG A 332 -8.09 -1.79 -20.34
N ARG A 333 -8.09 -2.27 -21.58
CA ARG A 333 -7.37 -1.70 -22.72
C ARG A 333 -8.26 -0.89 -23.64
N VAL A 334 -9.56 -0.95 -23.43
CA VAL A 334 -10.57 -0.18 -24.14
C VAL A 334 -10.78 1.14 -23.44
#